data_1102acdd727c257b5c721270a2513980
#
_entry.id   1102acdd727c257b5c721270a2513980
#
_cell.length_a   1.000
_cell.length_b   1.000
_cell.length_c   1.000
_cell.angle_alpha   90.00
_cell.angle_beta   90.00
_cell.angle_gamma   90.00
#
_symmetry.space_group_name_H-M   'P 1'
#
loop_
_entity.id
_entity.type
_entity.pdbx_description
1 polymer ?
#
loop_
_entity_poly.entity_id
_entity_poly.type
_entity_poly.pdbx_seq_one_letter_code
_entity_poly.pdbx_strand_id
1 'polypeptide(L)'
;MLFRSPHAHWQSHWQRTLPSSSRVEQSDWLAPRREHWIAELERCVASDPRSVVLVAHSLGCITVAHWAAQAPHALLRRVCGAMLVAPADVERSNCPQALRDFAPIPRQRLPFASQLIGSDNDTAATAARALELGQGWGSEIAILPGAGHINVKSGHHQWEQGFAYLYRLQSRIERNARQRA
;
A
#
# COMPACT_ATOMS: atom_id res chain seq x y z
N MET A 1 4.60 19.01 6.58
CA MET A 1 5.05 17.91 5.66
C MET A 1 3.83 17.50 4.87
N LEU A 2 3.91 17.33 3.55
CA LEU A 2 2.79 16.89 2.71
C LEU A 2 2.94 15.39 2.45
N PHE A 3 1.91 14.60 2.74
CA PHE A 3 1.92 13.14 2.57
C PHE A 3 1.37 12.69 1.21
N ARG A 4 0.99 13.61 0.34
CA ARG A 4 0.57 13.31 -1.04
C ARG A 4 1.78 12.96 -1.92
N SER A 5 1.65 11.93 -2.76
CA SER A 5 2.62 11.64 -3.83
C SER A 5 2.65 12.78 -4.84
N PRO A 6 3.79 13.48 -5.02
CA PRO A 6 3.89 14.59 -5.97
C PRO A 6 3.77 14.11 -7.42
N HIS A 7 3.63 15.05 -8.37
CA HIS A 7 3.49 14.74 -9.80
C HIS A 7 4.63 13.85 -10.34
N ALA A 8 5.86 14.06 -9.87
CA ALA A 8 7.03 13.27 -10.25
C ALA A 8 7.14 11.90 -9.57
N HIS A 9 6.23 11.53 -8.68
CA HIS A 9 6.25 10.25 -7.98
C HIS A 9 5.74 9.12 -8.88
N TRP A 10 6.30 7.91 -8.75
CA TRP A 10 5.94 6.75 -9.55
C TRP A 10 4.44 6.43 -9.53
N GLN A 11 3.74 6.58 -8.39
CA GLN A 11 2.29 6.38 -8.34
C GLN A 11 1.54 7.38 -9.23
N SER A 12 2.00 8.64 -9.28
CA SER A 12 1.42 9.64 -10.17
C SER A 12 1.73 9.38 -11.64
N HIS A 13 2.91 8.80 -11.94
CA HIS A 13 3.25 8.34 -13.27
C HIS A 13 2.36 7.15 -13.68
N TRP A 14 2.24 6.14 -12.83
CA TRP A 14 1.42 4.95 -13.10
C TRP A 14 -0.06 5.31 -13.30
N GLN A 15 -0.59 6.23 -12.49
CA GLN A 15 -1.96 6.71 -12.67
C GLN A 15 -2.21 7.31 -14.06
N ARG A 16 -1.23 7.99 -14.65
CA ARG A 16 -1.35 8.56 -15.99
C ARG A 16 -1.17 7.54 -17.12
N THR A 17 -0.43 6.47 -16.86
CA THR A 17 -0.06 5.47 -17.88
C THR A 17 -0.95 4.22 -17.87
N LEU A 18 -1.56 3.90 -16.74
CA LEU A 18 -2.46 2.76 -16.61
C LEU A 18 -3.91 3.18 -16.83
N PRO A 19 -4.58 2.73 -17.92
CA PRO A 19 -5.89 3.25 -18.33
C PRO A 19 -7.02 3.04 -17.32
N SER A 20 -6.92 2.00 -16.49
CA SER A 20 -7.94 1.63 -15.50
C SER A 20 -7.53 1.94 -14.07
N SER A 21 -6.62 2.90 -13.89
CA SER A 21 -6.18 3.31 -12.57
C SER A 21 -6.89 4.57 -12.09
N SER A 22 -7.16 4.62 -10.79
CA SER A 22 -7.68 5.81 -10.11
C SER A 22 -6.90 6.04 -8.82
N ARG A 23 -6.91 7.26 -8.33
CA ARG A 23 -6.28 7.63 -7.06
C ARG A 23 -7.33 7.72 -5.98
N VAL A 24 -7.01 7.18 -4.81
CA VAL A 24 -7.73 7.52 -3.59
C VAL A 24 -7.31 8.92 -3.19
N GLU A 25 -8.19 9.90 -3.36
CA GLU A 25 -7.94 11.27 -2.91
C GLU A 25 -8.31 11.38 -1.43
N GLN A 26 -7.40 11.93 -0.65
CA GLN A 26 -7.58 12.12 0.79
C GLN A 26 -8.09 13.53 1.08
N SER A 27 -8.95 13.66 2.07
CA SER A 27 -9.53 14.93 2.50
C SER A 27 -8.47 15.90 3.05
N ASP A 28 -7.42 15.38 3.71
CA ASP A 28 -6.30 16.16 4.21
C ASP A 28 -4.97 15.37 4.05
N TRP A 29 -4.03 15.98 3.33
CA TRP A 29 -2.69 15.47 3.11
C TRP A 29 -1.64 16.07 4.05
N LEU A 30 -1.99 17.08 4.84
CA LEU A 30 -1.09 17.75 5.78
C LEU A 30 -1.24 17.20 7.20
N ALA A 31 -2.48 16.94 7.60
CA ALA A 31 -2.84 16.37 8.89
C ALA A 31 -3.70 15.09 8.68
N PRO A 32 -3.08 13.98 8.25
CA PRO A 32 -3.80 12.76 7.98
C PRO A 32 -4.49 12.22 9.24
N ARG A 33 -5.76 11.86 9.11
CA ARG A 33 -6.56 11.22 10.15
C ARG A 33 -6.91 9.82 9.69
N ARG A 34 -6.59 8.81 10.50
CA ARG A 34 -6.79 7.39 10.17
C ARG A 34 -8.21 7.10 9.69
N GLU A 35 -9.22 7.54 10.43
CA GLU A 35 -10.63 7.30 10.10
C GLU A 35 -11.02 7.91 8.75
N HIS A 36 -10.56 9.13 8.47
CA HIS A 36 -10.83 9.81 7.21
C HIS A 36 -10.16 9.08 6.04
N TRP A 37 -8.90 8.67 6.20
CA TRP A 37 -8.18 7.96 5.15
C TRP A 37 -8.77 6.58 4.85
N ILE A 38 -9.26 5.89 5.88
CA ILE A 38 -9.99 4.62 5.73
C ILE A 38 -11.31 4.86 4.98
N ALA A 39 -12.08 5.89 5.35
CA ALA A 39 -13.35 6.20 4.71
C ALA A 39 -13.18 6.57 3.22
N GLU A 40 -12.11 7.32 2.87
CA GLU A 40 -11.79 7.64 1.47
C GLU A 40 -11.44 6.39 0.66
N LEU A 41 -10.63 5.47 1.23
CA LEU A 41 -10.32 4.20 0.59
C LEU A 41 -11.59 3.37 0.39
N GLU A 42 -12.44 3.27 1.41
CA GLU A 42 -13.71 2.54 1.32
C GLU A 42 -14.62 3.11 0.24
N ARG A 43 -14.79 4.43 0.21
CA ARG A 43 -15.60 5.10 -0.82
C ARG A 43 -15.04 4.83 -2.22
N CYS A 44 -13.74 4.89 -2.40
CA CYS A 44 -13.10 4.60 -3.67
C CYS A 44 -13.34 3.14 -4.11
N VAL A 45 -13.20 2.17 -3.20
CA VAL A 45 -13.51 0.76 -3.50
C VAL A 45 -15.00 0.58 -3.77
N ALA A 46 -15.88 1.27 -3.06
CA ALA A 46 -17.34 1.16 -3.22
C ALA A 46 -17.85 1.77 -4.53
N SER A 47 -17.17 2.80 -5.06
CA SER A 47 -17.64 3.57 -6.23
C SER A 47 -17.62 2.83 -7.55
N ASP A 48 -16.84 1.75 -7.68
CA ASP A 48 -16.73 0.97 -8.92
C ASP A 48 -17.06 -0.49 -8.63
N PRO A 49 -18.02 -1.13 -9.33
CA PRO A 49 -18.41 -2.52 -9.08
C PRO A 49 -17.36 -3.55 -9.49
N ARG A 50 -16.34 -3.17 -10.25
CA ARG A 50 -15.29 -4.07 -10.72
C ARG A 50 -14.38 -4.53 -9.58
N SER A 51 -13.74 -5.68 -9.77
CA SER A 51 -12.65 -6.12 -8.90
C SER A 51 -11.43 -5.22 -9.04
N VAL A 52 -10.76 -4.94 -7.93
CA VAL A 52 -9.64 -3.99 -7.87
C VAL A 52 -8.36 -4.63 -7.29
N VAL A 53 -7.22 -4.08 -7.70
CA VAL A 53 -5.92 -4.29 -7.05
C VAL A 53 -5.51 -2.98 -6.40
N LEU A 54 -5.24 -3.01 -5.10
CA LEU A 54 -4.76 -1.83 -4.37
C LEU A 54 -3.25 -1.69 -4.55
N VAL A 55 -2.79 -0.47 -4.88
CA VAL A 55 -1.36 -0.13 -4.95
C VAL A 55 -1.08 0.99 -3.97
N ALA A 56 -0.51 0.64 -2.83
CA ALA A 56 -0.29 1.56 -1.73
C ALA A 56 1.19 1.84 -1.50
N HIS A 57 1.50 3.06 -1.05
CA HIS A 57 2.86 3.48 -0.67
C HIS A 57 2.84 4.13 0.72
N SER A 58 3.86 3.85 1.51
CA SER A 58 4.11 4.48 2.80
C SER A 58 2.91 4.36 3.75
N LEU A 59 2.33 5.48 4.21
CA LEU A 59 1.14 5.53 5.06
C LEU A 59 -0.08 4.85 4.42
N GLY A 60 -0.17 4.86 3.09
CA GLY A 60 -1.23 4.15 2.36
C GLY A 60 -1.25 2.64 2.64
N CYS A 61 -0.08 2.02 2.89
CA CYS A 61 -0.01 0.60 3.28
C CYS A 61 -0.68 0.35 4.63
N ILE A 62 -0.46 1.26 5.58
CA ILE A 62 -1.06 1.19 6.91
C ILE A 62 -2.58 1.44 6.84
N THR A 63 -3.00 2.37 5.98
CA THR A 63 -4.43 2.61 5.69
C THR A 63 -5.10 1.35 5.14
N VAL A 64 -4.46 0.64 4.20
CA VAL A 64 -4.98 -0.63 3.66
C VAL A 64 -5.12 -1.67 4.77
N ALA A 65 -4.14 -1.81 5.67
CA ALA A 65 -4.20 -2.75 6.77
C ALA A 65 -5.35 -2.44 7.75
N HIS A 66 -5.52 -1.16 8.11
CA HIS A 66 -6.64 -0.73 8.96
C HIS A 66 -8.00 -0.96 8.29
N TRP A 67 -8.11 -0.56 7.02
CA TRP A 67 -9.35 -0.79 6.28
C TRP A 67 -9.69 -2.27 6.18
N ALA A 68 -8.73 -3.11 5.82
CA ALA A 68 -8.94 -4.55 5.70
C ALA A 68 -9.37 -5.22 7.02
N ALA A 69 -8.99 -4.65 8.16
CA ALA A 69 -9.35 -5.14 9.49
C ALA A 69 -10.83 -4.91 9.86
N GLN A 70 -11.51 -3.95 9.24
CA GLN A 70 -12.85 -3.51 9.63
C GLN A 70 -13.84 -3.37 8.47
N ALA A 71 -13.39 -3.48 7.22
CA ALA A 71 -14.22 -3.25 6.05
C ALA A 71 -15.34 -4.30 5.91
N PRO A 72 -16.49 -3.92 5.33
CA PRO A 72 -17.55 -4.86 5.02
C PRO A 72 -17.07 -6.01 4.12
N HIS A 73 -17.47 -7.22 4.43
CA HIS A 73 -17.09 -8.43 3.69
C HIS A 73 -17.37 -8.33 2.18
N ALA A 74 -18.46 -7.64 1.81
CA ALA A 74 -18.83 -7.41 0.41
C ALA A 74 -17.76 -6.59 -0.34
N LEU A 75 -17.14 -5.59 0.31
CA LEU A 75 -16.08 -4.78 -0.28
C LEU A 75 -14.74 -5.51 -0.28
N LEU A 76 -14.43 -6.25 0.78
CA LEU A 76 -13.21 -7.07 0.84
C LEU A 76 -13.14 -8.09 -0.31
N ARG A 77 -14.26 -8.72 -0.68
CA ARG A 77 -14.30 -9.68 -1.80
C ARG A 77 -14.04 -9.04 -3.15
N ARG A 78 -14.15 -7.73 -3.28
CA ARG A 78 -13.83 -7.00 -4.53
C ARG A 78 -12.35 -6.71 -4.68
N VAL A 79 -11.58 -6.78 -3.59
CA VAL A 79 -10.13 -6.61 -3.64
C VAL A 79 -9.48 -7.94 -3.97
N CYS A 80 -8.95 -8.05 -5.20
CA CYS A 80 -8.22 -9.24 -5.66
C CYS A 80 -6.83 -9.34 -5.05
N GLY A 81 -6.20 -8.20 -4.76
CA GLY A 81 -4.88 -8.17 -4.16
C GLY A 81 -4.40 -6.78 -3.80
N ALA A 82 -3.26 -6.70 -3.10
CA ALA A 82 -2.62 -5.46 -2.74
C ALA A 82 -1.10 -5.51 -2.93
N MET A 83 -0.55 -4.48 -3.57
CA MET A 83 0.88 -4.18 -3.65
C MET A 83 1.19 -3.08 -2.63
N LEU A 84 1.99 -3.41 -1.61
CA LEU A 84 2.28 -2.57 -0.46
C LEU A 84 3.75 -2.16 -0.50
N VAL A 85 4.02 -0.90 -0.81
CA VAL A 85 5.36 -0.40 -1.10
C VAL A 85 5.85 0.50 0.03
N ALA A 86 7.02 0.17 0.59
CA ALA A 86 7.70 0.95 1.63
C ALA A 86 6.75 1.36 2.78
N PRO A 87 6.10 0.41 3.49
CA PRO A 87 5.15 0.72 4.54
C PRO A 87 5.79 1.59 5.62
N ALA A 88 5.11 2.65 6.04
CA ALA A 88 5.61 3.51 7.10
C ALA A 88 5.45 2.85 8.47
N ASP A 89 6.54 2.77 9.25
CA ASP A 89 6.44 2.37 10.65
C ASP A 89 5.95 3.55 11.50
N VAL A 90 4.66 3.61 11.73
CA VAL A 90 4.03 4.66 12.54
C VAL A 90 4.22 4.46 14.04
N GLU A 91 4.76 3.30 14.45
CA GLU A 91 5.05 2.96 15.84
C GLU A 91 6.50 3.26 16.25
N ARG A 92 7.38 3.64 15.29
CA ARG A 92 8.78 3.99 15.62
C ARG A 92 8.86 5.22 16.52
N SER A 93 9.88 5.28 17.36
CA SER A 93 10.06 6.34 18.38
C SER A 93 10.09 7.75 17.76
N ASN A 94 10.74 7.91 16.61
CA ASN A 94 10.85 9.17 15.87
C ASN A 94 9.75 9.36 14.82
N CYS A 95 8.62 8.66 14.94
CA CYS A 95 7.49 8.84 14.04
C CYS A 95 6.97 10.29 14.09
N PRO A 96 6.74 10.93 12.94
CA PRO A 96 6.09 12.24 12.90
C PRO A 96 4.75 12.21 13.66
N GLN A 97 4.50 13.24 14.48
CA GLN A 97 3.28 13.33 15.30
C GLN A 97 1.99 13.15 14.47
N ALA A 98 1.96 13.70 13.27
CA ALA A 98 0.81 13.60 12.36
C ALA A 98 0.47 12.16 11.92
N LEU A 99 1.40 11.20 12.05
CA LEU A 99 1.15 9.79 11.65
C LEU A 99 0.77 8.90 12.84
N ARG A 100 0.91 9.38 14.07
CA ARG A 100 0.70 8.56 15.27
C ARG A 100 -0.75 8.10 15.46
N ASP A 101 -1.71 8.78 14.86
CA ASP A 101 -3.12 8.37 14.82
C ASP A 101 -3.33 7.00 14.14
N PHE A 102 -2.37 6.59 13.30
CA PHE A 102 -2.41 5.29 12.63
C PHE A 102 -1.82 4.13 13.45
N ALA A 103 -1.33 4.37 14.66
CA ALA A 103 -0.96 3.32 15.59
C ALA A 103 -2.17 2.87 16.44
N PRO A 104 -2.22 1.59 16.89
CA PRO A 104 -1.32 0.52 16.54
C PRO A 104 -1.59 -0.03 15.12
N ILE A 105 -0.53 -0.52 14.46
CA ILE A 105 -0.65 -1.12 13.12
C ILE A 105 -1.33 -2.49 13.22
N PRO A 106 -2.44 -2.75 12.51
CA PRO A 106 -3.05 -4.08 12.45
C PRO A 106 -2.09 -5.11 11.86
N ARG A 107 -1.93 -6.27 12.53
CA ARG A 107 -0.96 -7.31 12.16
C ARG A 107 -1.63 -8.58 11.65
N GLN A 108 -2.95 -8.65 11.62
CA GLN A 108 -3.67 -9.80 11.10
C GLN A 108 -3.47 -9.95 9.60
N ARG A 109 -3.53 -11.21 9.16
CA ARG A 109 -3.43 -11.58 7.75
C ARG A 109 -4.46 -10.82 6.91
N LEU A 110 -4.01 -10.26 5.80
CA LEU A 110 -4.90 -9.62 4.83
C LEU A 110 -5.79 -10.68 4.14
N PRO A 111 -7.08 -10.36 3.91
CA PRO A 111 -8.03 -11.33 3.33
C PRO A 111 -7.85 -11.57 1.83
N PHE A 112 -6.87 -10.92 1.21
CA PHE A 112 -6.55 -11.00 -0.22
C PHE A 112 -5.05 -11.23 -0.44
N ALA A 113 -4.69 -11.65 -1.65
CA ALA A 113 -3.29 -11.80 -2.04
C ALA A 113 -2.55 -10.46 -1.89
N SER A 114 -1.38 -10.47 -1.26
CA SER A 114 -0.61 -9.24 -1.09
C SER A 114 0.88 -9.44 -1.31
N GLN A 115 1.55 -8.41 -1.79
CA GLN A 115 2.98 -8.34 -1.94
C GLN A 115 3.50 -7.09 -1.25
N LEU A 116 4.49 -7.24 -0.37
CA LEU A 116 5.17 -6.13 0.28
C LEU A 116 6.54 -5.94 -0.35
N ILE A 117 6.84 -4.71 -0.75
CA ILE A 117 8.16 -4.30 -1.22
C ILE A 117 8.72 -3.28 -0.24
N GLY A 118 9.79 -3.65 0.45
CA GLY A 118 10.54 -2.79 1.36
C GLY A 118 11.94 -2.48 0.85
N SER A 119 12.73 -1.77 1.65
CA SER A 119 14.12 -1.46 1.36
C SER A 119 14.97 -1.64 2.62
N ASP A 120 16.24 -2.02 2.45
CA ASP A 120 17.19 -2.21 3.55
C ASP A 120 17.70 -0.91 4.17
N ASN A 121 17.53 0.22 3.47
CA ASN A 121 17.97 1.55 3.90
C ASN A 121 16.82 2.58 3.97
N ASP A 122 15.58 2.14 4.12
CA ASP A 122 14.43 3.03 4.30
C ASP A 122 14.48 3.71 5.67
N THR A 123 14.34 5.03 5.70
CA THR A 123 14.29 5.82 6.94
C THR A 123 12.91 5.83 7.61
N ALA A 124 11.86 5.37 6.91
CA ALA A 124 10.50 5.32 7.44
C ALA A 124 10.18 3.98 8.13
N ALA A 125 10.87 2.89 7.77
CA ALA A 125 10.77 1.60 8.41
C ALA A 125 12.05 0.79 8.16
N THR A 126 12.56 0.09 9.15
CA THR A 126 13.69 -0.82 8.97
C THR A 126 13.29 -2.04 8.14
N ALA A 127 14.27 -2.72 7.49
CA ALA A 127 14.03 -3.98 6.80
C ALA A 127 13.38 -5.03 7.72
N ALA A 128 13.84 -5.13 8.96
CA ALA A 128 13.27 -6.05 9.97
C ALA A 128 11.78 -5.73 10.22
N ARG A 129 11.44 -4.44 10.30
CA ARG A 129 10.05 -4.02 10.47
C ARG A 129 9.19 -4.31 9.24
N ALA A 130 9.72 -4.09 8.05
CA ALA A 130 9.02 -4.44 6.81
C ALA A 130 8.77 -5.96 6.71
N LEU A 131 9.75 -6.79 7.11
CA LEU A 131 9.60 -8.24 7.20
C LEU A 131 8.51 -8.64 8.21
N GLU A 132 8.53 -8.08 9.41
CA GLU A 132 7.52 -8.33 10.44
C GLU A 132 6.11 -8.03 9.96
N LEU A 133 5.91 -6.85 9.37
CA LEU A 133 4.61 -6.44 8.82
C LEU A 133 4.17 -7.37 7.68
N GLY A 134 5.08 -7.68 6.76
CA GLY A 134 4.79 -8.56 5.63
C GLY A 134 4.41 -9.98 6.05
N GLN A 135 5.08 -10.54 7.07
CA GLN A 135 4.75 -11.83 7.65
C GLN A 135 3.37 -11.81 8.32
N GLY A 136 3.10 -10.81 9.15
CA GLY A 136 1.81 -10.64 9.80
C GLY A 136 0.66 -10.54 8.79
N TRP A 137 0.84 -9.74 7.74
CA TRP A 137 -0.15 -9.57 6.66
C TRP A 137 -0.26 -10.76 5.70
N GLY A 138 0.66 -11.73 5.78
CA GLY A 138 0.71 -12.89 4.87
C GLY A 138 1.09 -12.50 3.44
N SER A 139 1.90 -11.45 3.28
CA SER A 139 2.38 -10.96 2.00
C SER A 139 3.57 -11.78 1.50
N GLU A 140 3.72 -11.87 0.18
CA GLU A 140 5.05 -12.13 -0.40
C GLU A 140 5.92 -10.91 -0.18
N ILE A 141 7.19 -11.11 0.24
CA ILE A 141 8.05 -10.00 0.66
C ILE A 141 9.26 -9.91 -0.27
N ALA A 142 9.58 -8.69 -0.69
CA ALA A 142 10.81 -8.33 -1.36
C ALA A 142 11.46 -7.15 -0.63
N ILE A 143 12.72 -7.32 -0.20
CA ILE A 143 13.53 -6.23 0.34
C ILE A 143 14.56 -5.84 -0.70
N LEU A 144 14.48 -4.60 -1.16
CA LEU A 144 15.35 -4.05 -2.19
C LEU A 144 16.62 -3.45 -1.56
N PRO A 145 17.80 -3.74 -2.09
CA PRO A 145 19.03 -3.12 -1.60
C PRO A 145 19.08 -1.63 -2.03
N GLY A 146 19.34 -0.75 -1.08
CA GLY A 146 19.61 0.66 -1.32
C GLY A 146 18.48 1.48 -1.94
N ALA A 147 17.22 0.99 -1.92
CA ALA A 147 16.11 1.65 -2.60
C ALA A 147 15.49 2.83 -1.82
N GLY A 148 15.95 3.11 -0.61
CA GLY A 148 15.42 4.17 0.24
C GLY A 148 13.94 3.98 0.52
N HIS A 149 13.19 5.08 0.57
CA HIS A 149 11.73 5.04 0.77
C HIS A 149 10.93 4.82 -0.53
N ILE A 150 11.58 4.31 -1.58
CA ILE A 150 10.99 4.03 -2.90
C ILE A 150 10.12 5.21 -3.38
N ASN A 151 10.68 6.40 -3.36
CA ASN A 151 10.02 7.66 -3.72
C ASN A 151 10.93 8.54 -4.59
N VAL A 152 10.49 9.75 -4.89
CA VAL A 152 11.25 10.72 -5.71
C VAL A 152 12.64 11.00 -5.13
N LYS A 153 12.77 11.12 -3.81
CA LYS A 153 14.07 11.39 -3.15
C LYS A 153 15.07 10.26 -3.27
N SER A 154 14.59 9.03 -3.44
CA SER A 154 15.41 7.84 -3.68
C SER A 154 15.47 7.43 -5.15
N GLY A 155 15.15 8.36 -6.08
CA GLY A 155 15.30 8.14 -7.52
C GLY A 155 14.14 7.40 -8.21
N HIS A 156 13.06 7.08 -7.48
CA HIS A 156 11.94 6.33 -8.02
C HIS A 156 10.86 7.26 -8.61
N HIS A 157 11.16 7.86 -9.78
CA HIS A 157 10.24 8.76 -10.47
C HIS A 157 9.20 8.02 -11.30
N GLN A 158 9.62 7.06 -12.12
CA GLN A 158 8.74 6.21 -12.96
C GLN A 158 8.65 4.78 -12.41
N TRP A 159 9.75 4.30 -11.85
CA TRP A 159 9.91 2.99 -11.23
C TRP A 159 9.40 1.85 -12.11
N GLU A 160 9.97 1.73 -13.29
CA GLU A 160 9.60 0.68 -14.26
C GLU A 160 9.74 -0.73 -13.68
N GLN A 161 10.78 -0.99 -12.87
CA GLN A 161 10.95 -2.28 -12.20
C GLN A 161 9.77 -2.63 -11.28
N GLY A 162 9.03 -1.64 -10.80
CA GLY A 162 7.83 -1.84 -9.98
C GLY A 162 6.73 -2.61 -10.71
N PHE A 163 6.65 -2.48 -12.05
CA PHE A 163 5.69 -3.26 -12.84
C PHE A 163 5.94 -4.77 -12.76
N ALA A 164 7.19 -5.21 -12.62
CA ALA A 164 7.48 -6.63 -12.46
C ALA A 164 6.84 -7.21 -11.18
N TYR A 165 6.79 -6.42 -10.10
CA TYR A 165 6.11 -6.81 -8.86
C TYR A 165 4.59 -6.84 -9.05
N LEU A 166 4.03 -5.84 -9.73
CA LEU A 166 2.60 -5.80 -10.03
C LEU A 166 2.19 -7.01 -10.89
N TYR A 167 2.95 -7.35 -11.93
CA TYR A 167 2.71 -8.54 -12.76
C TYR A 167 2.80 -9.85 -11.98
N ARG A 168 3.76 -9.99 -11.06
CA ARG A 168 3.86 -11.17 -10.18
C ARG A 168 2.60 -11.31 -9.31
N LEU A 169 2.14 -10.20 -8.72
CA LEU A 169 0.91 -10.20 -7.93
C LEU A 169 -0.29 -10.60 -8.80
N GLN A 170 -0.46 -10.02 -9.99
CA GLN A 170 -1.54 -10.36 -10.91
C GLN A 170 -1.51 -11.85 -11.29
N SER A 171 -0.35 -12.38 -11.68
CA SER A 171 -0.19 -13.80 -12.00
C SER A 171 -0.56 -14.71 -10.83
N ARG A 172 -0.27 -14.30 -9.59
CA ARG A 172 -0.69 -15.05 -8.39
C ARG A 172 -2.20 -15.00 -8.17
N ILE A 173 -2.81 -13.83 -8.36
CA ILE A 173 -4.26 -13.67 -8.28
C ILE A 173 -4.97 -14.59 -9.27
N GLU A 174 -4.51 -14.63 -10.53
CA GLU A 174 -5.07 -15.48 -11.58
C GLU A 174 -4.92 -16.97 -11.26
N ARG A 175 -3.74 -17.41 -10.80
CA ARG A 175 -3.55 -18.80 -10.36
C ARG A 175 -4.48 -19.20 -9.24
N ASN A 176 -4.64 -18.35 -8.23
CA ASN A 176 -5.52 -18.61 -7.10
C ASN A 176 -7.00 -18.66 -7.54
N ALA A 177 -7.40 -17.86 -8.50
CA ALA A 177 -8.76 -17.88 -9.05
C ALA A 177 -9.05 -19.20 -9.78
N ARG A 178 -8.09 -19.66 -10.62
CA ARG A 178 -8.22 -20.95 -11.34
C ARG A 178 -8.29 -22.18 -10.41
N GLN A 179 -7.64 -22.13 -9.24
CA GLN A 179 -7.67 -23.22 -8.26
C GLN A 179 -8.97 -23.29 -7.46
N ARG A 180 -9.78 -22.23 -7.50
CA ARG A 180 -11.07 -22.14 -6.78
C ARG A 180 -12.29 -22.38 -7.68
N ALA A 181 -12.08 -22.38 -8.99
CA ALA A 181 -13.11 -22.64 -10.01
C ALA A 181 -13.20 -24.12 -10.32
#